data_683baa3720bede9d27e03ee215a2f984
#
_entry.id   683baa3720bede9d27e03ee215a2f984
#
_cell.length_a   1.000
_cell.length_b   1.000
_cell.length_c   1.000
_cell.angle_alpha   90.00
_cell.angle_beta   90.00
_cell.angle_gamma   90.00
#
_symmetry.space_group_name_H-M   'P 1'
#
loop_
_entity.id
_entity.type
_entity.pdbx_description
1 polymer ?
#
loop_
_entity_poly.entity_id
_entity_poly.type
_entity_poly.pdbx_seq_one_letter_code
_entity_poly.pdbx_strand_id
1 'polypeptide(L)'
;VTVYCTSKYGCLALTHCGALGLAEHNITVNGYAPGVVVTPLWEQLDKDLVDIGFKEKEGQAYDDIVRDALQIKRVSYPKDIVGTASFLASDDSDYMTGQMIHVDGGWCIQ
;
A
#
# COMPACT_ATOMS: atom_id res chain seq x y z
N VAL A 1 14.77 -7.33 -2.74
CA VAL A 1 13.63 -7.24 -1.79
C VAL A 1 14.04 -6.61 -0.47
N THR A 2 15.22 -6.91 0.11
CA THR A 2 15.66 -6.42 1.44
C THR A 2 15.65 -4.89 1.54
N VAL A 3 16.27 -4.18 0.58
CA VAL A 3 16.32 -2.71 0.58
C VAL A 3 14.92 -2.11 0.49
N TYR A 4 14.06 -2.67 -0.36
CA TYR A 4 12.68 -2.24 -0.48
C TYR A 4 11.91 -2.41 0.84
N CYS A 5 11.96 -3.60 1.44
CA CYS A 5 11.30 -3.86 2.72
C CYS A 5 11.81 -2.93 3.82
N THR A 6 13.13 -2.73 3.91
CA THR A 6 13.72 -1.78 4.89
C THR A 6 13.16 -0.37 4.70
N SER A 7 13.07 0.13 3.46
CA SER A 7 12.52 1.45 3.19
C SER A 7 11.05 1.57 3.60
N LYS A 8 10.25 0.52 3.37
CA LYS A 8 8.82 0.52 3.72
C LYS A 8 8.59 0.42 5.23
N TYR A 9 9.38 -0.39 5.93
CA TYR A 9 9.38 -0.38 7.41
C TYR A 9 9.87 0.95 7.99
N GLY A 10 10.78 1.63 7.27
CA GLY A 10 11.17 3.01 7.60
C GLY A 10 10.00 3.98 7.56
N CYS A 11 9.09 3.87 6.59
CA CYS A 11 7.85 4.66 6.54
C CYS A 11 6.95 4.41 7.77
N LEU A 12 6.81 3.16 8.20
CA LEU A 12 6.06 2.81 9.42
C LEU A 12 6.70 3.44 10.66
N ALA A 13 8.02 3.33 10.80
CA ALA A 13 8.76 3.94 11.91
C ALA A 13 8.59 5.47 11.93
N LEU A 14 8.68 6.13 10.77
CA LEU A 14 8.45 7.57 10.64
C LEU A 14 7.02 7.97 11.01
N THR A 15 6.03 7.16 10.65
CA THR A 15 4.62 7.38 11.04
C THR A 15 4.48 7.36 12.57
N HIS A 16 5.06 6.36 13.23
CA HIS A 16 5.02 6.24 14.68
C HIS A 16 5.78 7.38 15.39
N CYS A 17 7.00 7.68 14.95
CA CYS A 17 7.79 8.76 15.54
C CYS A 17 7.12 10.13 15.31
N GLY A 18 6.57 10.35 14.13
CA GLY A 18 5.82 11.58 13.83
C GLY A 18 4.58 11.72 14.71
N ALA A 19 3.81 10.64 14.88
CA ALA A 19 2.65 10.64 15.76
C ALA A 19 3.00 11.00 17.20
N LEU A 20 4.10 10.43 17.72
CA LEU A 20 4.56 10.74 19.08
C LEU A 20 5.07 12.18 19.21
N GLY A 21 5.86 12.64 18.23
CA GLY A 21 6.51 13.97 18.30
C GLY A 21 5.56 15.13 18.01
N LEU A 22 4.44 14.90 17.31
CA LEU A 22 3.52 15.97 16.91
C LEU A 22 2.20 15.97 17.69
N ALA A 23 1.99 15.00 18.57
CA ALA A 23 0.77 14.90 19.37
C ALA A 23 0.51 16.14 20.24
N GLU A 24 1.56 16.74 20.81
CA GLU A 24 1.45 17.96 21.62
C GLU A 24 0.96 19.16 20.81
N HIS A 25 1.06 19.12 19.49
CA HIS A 25 0.60 20.16 18.57
C HIS A 25 -0.79 19.84 17.98
N ASN A 26 -1.46 18.79 18.45
CA ASN A 26 -2.72 18.28 17.91
C ASN A 26 -2.64 17.93 16.40
N ILE A 27 -1.49 17.41 15.99
CA ILE A 27 -1.28 16.93 14.61
C ILE A 27 -1.30 15.40 14.62
N THR A 28 -2.18 14.83 13.83
CA THR A 28 -2.21 13.37 13.60
C THR A 28 -1.26 12.98 12.48
N VAL A 29 -0.61 11.83 12.62
CA VAL A 29 0.28 11.27 11.60
C VAL A 29 -0.12 9.82 11.38
N ASN A 30 -0.64 9.54 10.20
CA ASN A 30 -1.10 8.22 9.80
C ASN A 30 -0.56 7.89 8.42
N GLY A 31 -0.54 6.62 8.08
CA GLY A 31 -0.19 6.13 6.77
C GLY A 31 -1.23 5.16 6.22
N TYR A 32 -1.14 4.86 4.93
CA TYR A 32 -1.87 3.77 4.33
C TYR A 32 -0.91 2.90 3.51
N ALA A 33 -1.16 1.61 3.50
CA ALA A 33 -0.38 0.60 2.81
C ALA A 33 -1.24 -0.02 1.70
N PRO A 34 -1.12 0.49 0.46
CA PRO A 34 -1.83 -0.09 -0.67
C PRO A 34 -1.24 -1.46 -1.03
N GLY A 35 -2.10 -2.35 -1.49
CA GLY A 35 -1.68 -3.56 -2.19
C GLY A 35 -1.23 -3.26 -3.62
N VAL A 36 -1.54 -4.19 -4.54
CA VAL A 36 -1.25 -4.01 -5.97
C VAL A 36 -2.27 -3.05 -6.59
N VAL A 37 -1.79 -1.86 -6.95
CA VAL A 37 -2.59 -0.83 -7.62
C VAL A 37 -2.13 -0.72 -9.07
N VAL A 38 -3.05 -0.83 -10.01
CA VAL A 38 -2.74 -0.64 -11.44
C VAL A 38 -2.27 0.78 -11.68
N THR A 39 -0.99 0.91 -11.98
CA THR A 39 -0.27 2.16 -12.19
C THR A 39 0.83 1.94 -13.21
N PRO A 40 1.36 3.01 -13.85
CA PRO A 40 2.50 2.88 -14.78
C PRO A 40 3.71 2.17 -14.15
N LEU A 41 3.93 2.31 -12.83
CA LEU A 41 5.00 1.59 -12.13
C LEU A 41 4.80 0.07 -12.18
N TRP A 42 3.58 -0.39 -11.91
CA TRP A 42 3.26 -1.82 -11.95
C TRP A 42 3.24 -2.37 -13.37
N GLU A 43 2.77 -1.60 -14.34
CA GLU A 43 2.82 -1.98 -15.75
C GLU A 43 4.25 -2.16 -16.23
N GLN A 44 5.16 -1.29 -15.80
CA GLN A 44 6.58 -1.44 -16.12
C GLN A 44 7.19 -2.67 -15.43
N LEU A 45 6.88 -2.87 -14.13
CA LEU A 45 7.36 -4.04 -13.39
C LEU A 45 6.89 -5.35 -14.03
N ASP A 46 5.64 -5.43 -14.47
CA ASP A 46 5.09 -6.61 -15.13
C ASP A 46 5.86 -6.94 -16.42
N LYS A 47 6.20 -5.92 -17.24
CA LYS A 47 7.06 -6.08 -18.41
C LYS A 47 8.47 -6.54 -18.04
N ASP A 48 9.09 -5.90 -17.06
CA ASP A 48 10.43 -6.26 -16.60
C ASP A 48 10.49 -7.72 -16.12
N LEU A 49 9.42 -8.22 -15.46
CA LEU A 49 9.33 -9.62 -15.03
C LEU A 49 9.25 -10.60 -16.20
N VAL A 50 8.65 -10.22 -17.31
CA VAL A 50 8.64 -11.01 -18.55
C VAL A 50 10.03 -10.97 -19.20
N ASP A 51 10.63 -9.80 -19.30
CA ASP A 51 11.93 -9.60 -19.96
C ASP A 51 13.06 -10.41 -19.29
N ILE A 52 13.01 -10.54 -17.96
CA ILE A 52 13.98 -11.36 -17.21
C ILE A 52 13.58 -12.85 -17.12
N GLY A 53 12.52 -13.27 -17.81
CA GLY A 53 12.04 -14.64 -17.84
C GLY A 53 11.40 -15.15 -16.55
N PHE A 54 11.00 -14.26 -15.64
CA PHE A 54 10.33 -14.63 -14.40
C PHE A 54 8.82 -14.88 -14.61
N LYS A 55 8.24 -14.28 -15.64
CA LYS A 55 6.87 -14.50 -16.11
C LYS A 55 6.87 -14.80 -17.60
N GLU A 56 5.85 -15.53 -18.06
CA GLU A 56 5.75 -15.96 -19.46
C GLU A 56 5.11 -14.90 -20.37
N LYS A 57 4.23 -14.06 -19.81
CA LYS A 57 3.50 -13.03 -20.55
C LYS A 57 3.13 -11.85 -19.65
N GLU A 58 2.94 -10.69 -20.27
CA GLU A 58 2.39 -9.50 -19.61
C GLU A 58 1.00 -9.80 -19.01
N GLY A 59 0.71 -9.21 -17.85
CA GLY A 59 -0.51 -9.42 -17.08
C GLY A 59 -0.45 -10.63 -16.14
N GLN A 60 0.48 -11.56 -16.34
CA GLN A 60 0.56 -12.77 -15.52
C GLN A 60 0.86 -12.47 -14.05
N ALA A 61 1.65 -11.45 -13.76
CA ALA A 61 1.94 -11.07 -12.38
C ALA A 61 0.68 -10.64 -11.64
N TYR A 62 -0.22 -9.90 -12.30
CA TYR A 62 -1.52 -9.53 -11.74
C TYR A 62 -2.42 -10.75 -11.52
N ASP A 63 -2.52 -11.62 -12.52
CA ASP A 63 -3.37 -12.82 -12.47
C ASP A 63 -2.95 -13.74 -11.31
N ASP A 64 -1.65 -13.95 -11.15
CA ASP A 64 -1.09 -14.78 -10.09
C ASP A 64 -1.39 -14.18 -8.70
N ILE A 65 -1.21 -12.88 -8.53
CA ILE A 65 -1.49 -12.20 -7.25
C ILE A 65 -2.99 -12.26 -6.92
N VAL A 66 -3.86 -12.00 -7.90
CA VAL A 66 -5.32 -12.08 -7.71
C VAL A 66 -5.74 -13.49 -7.31
N ARG A 67 -5.18 -14.51 -7.98
CA ARG A 67 -5.52 -15.90 -7.71
C ARG A 67 -5.04 -16.35 -6.34
N ASP A 68 -3.76 -16.09 -6.02
CA ASP A 68 -3.05 -16.78 -4.95
C ASP A 68 -2.98 -15.96 -3.65
N ALA A 69 -3.00 -14.63 -3.74
CA ALA A 69 -2.74 -13.78 -2.59
C ALA A 69 -3.95 -12.95 -2.15
N LEU A 70 -4.74 -12.39 -3.07
CA LEU A 70 -5.82 -11.49 -2.70
C LEU A 70 -7.09 -12.22 -2.26
N GLN A 71 -7.75 -11.72 -1.22
CA GLN A 71 -9.08 -12.19 -0.81
C GLN A 71 -10.18 -11.55 -1.67
N ILE A 72 -10.05 -10.26 -1.94
CA ILE A 72 -10.87 -9.58 -2.96
C ILE A 72 -10.26 -9.90 -4.33
N LYS A 73 -10.92 -10.77 -5.09
CA LYS A 73 -10.39 -11.37 -6.31
C LYS A 73 -10.36 -10.40 -7.50
N ARG A 74 -9.72 -9.27 -7.33
CA ARG A 74 -9.36 -8.30 -8.37
C ARG A 74 -8.17 -7.44 -7.94
N VAL A 75 -7.47 -6.85 -8.88
CA VAL A 75 -6.50 -5.79 -8.62
C VAL A 75 -7.22 -4.51 -8.18
N SER A 76 -6.53 -3.62 -7.49
CA SER A 76 -7.05 -2.30 -7.16
C SER A 76 -6.64 -1.26 -8.20
N TYR A 77 -7.37 -0.18 -8.22
CA TYR A 77 -7.12 1.01 -9.03
C TYR A 77 -6.93 2.23 -8.11
N PRO A 78 -6.36 3.34 -8.58
CA PRO A 78 -6.18 4.54 -7.75
C PRO A 78 -7.45 5.00 -7.02
N LYS A 79 -8.63 4.84 -7.64
CA LYS A 79 -9.92 5.17 -7.01
C LYS A 79 -10.23 4.36 -5.75
N ASP A 80 -9.67 3.15 -5.62
CA ASP A 80 -9.88 2.31 -4.44
C ASP A 80 -9.08 2.84 -3.22
N ILE A 81 -8.09 3.69 -3.46
CA ILE A 81 -7.21 4.26 -2.41
C ILE A 81 -7.67 5.65 -1.97
N VAL A 82 -8.28 6.43 -2.88
CA VAL A 82 -8.69 7.83 -2.64
C VAL A 82 -9.58 7.97 -1.40
N GLY A 83 -10.51 7.04 -1.18
CA GLY A 83 -11.41 7.07 -0.02
C GLY A 83 -10.66 7.08 1.31
N THR A 84 -9.62 6.24 1.45
CA THR A 84 -8.79 6.19 2.65
C THR A 84 -7.99 7.48 2.83
N ALA A 85 -7.42 8.01 1.75
CA ALA A 85 -6.69 9.27 1.80
C ALA A 85 -7.60 10.44 2.21
N SER A 86 -8.81 10.52 1.65
CA SER A 86 -9.82 11.52 2.02
C SER A 86 -10.25 11.41 3.47
N PHE A 87 -10.49 10.18 3.95
CA PHE A 87 -10.85 9.92 5.36
C PHE A 87 -9.73 10.42 6.29
N LEU A 88 -8.47 10.06 6.02
CA LEU A 88 -7.33 10.49 6.84
C LEU A 88 -7.05 11.99 6.79
N ALA A 89 -7.55 12.69 5.77
CA ALA A 89 -7.43 14.16 5.63
C ALA A 89 -8.65 14.90 6.15
N SER A 90 -9.65 14.22 6.70
CA SER A 90 -10.88 14.80 7.21
C SER A 90 -10.96 14.74 8.74
N ASP A 91 -11.88 15.52 9.32
CA ASP A 91 -12.18 15.52 10.76
C ASP A 91 -12.67 14.14 11.26
N ASP A 92 -13.16 13.28 10.36
CA ASP A 92 -13.61 11.91 10.70
C ASP A 92 -12.47 11.04 11.27
N SER A 93 -11.21 11.43 11.04
CA SER A 93 -10.03 10.73 11.54
C SER A 93 -9.30 11.44 12.68
N ASP A 94 -9.87 12.48 13.27
CA ASP A 94 -9.21 13.32 14.28
C ASP A 94 -8.71 12.58 15.52
N TYR A 95 -9.30 11.44 15.83
CA TYR A 95 -8.85 10.61 16.96
C TYR A 95 -7.96 9.45 16.53
N MET A 96 -7.41 9.49 15.31
CA MET A 96 -6.48 8.51 14.78
C MET A 96 -5.08 9.11 14.62
N THR A 97 -4.09 8.50 15.25
CA THR A 97 -2.68 8.84 15.01
C THR A 97 -1.80 7.60 15.18
N GLY A 98 -0.70 7.55 14.46
CA GLY A 98 0.26 6.45 14.49
C GLY A 98 -0.25 5.17 13.81
N GLN A 99 -1.29 5.23 12.99
CA GLN A 99 -1.86 4.05 12.36
C GLN A 99 -1.34 3.85 10.92
N MET A 100 -1.24 2.58 10.51
CA MET A 100 -1.00 2.18 9.12
C MET A 100 -2.20 1.37 8.64
N ILE A 101 -3.00 1.97 7.75
CA ILE A 101 -4.23 1.35 7.23
C ILE A 101 -3.90 0.53 5.98
N HIS A 102 -4.19 -0.76 6.00
CA HIS A 102 -4.04 -1.62 4.84
C HIS A 102 -5.23 -1.45 3.89
N VAL A 103 -4.93 -1.15 2.62
CA VAL A 103 -5.90 -1.05 1.52
C VAL A 103 -5.43 -1.99 0.40
N ASP A 104 -5.43 -3.28 0.67
CA ASP A 104 -4.67 -4.28 -0.07
C ASP A 104 -5.50 -5.47 -0.57
N GLY A 105 -6.83 -5.40 -0.45
CA GLY A 105 -7.71 -6.49 -0.86
C GLY A 105 -7.57 -7.76 -0.02
N GLY A 106 -7.03 -7.63 1.20
CA GLY A 106 -6.80 -8.74 2.13
C GLY A 106 -5.53 -9.52 1.81
N TRP A 107 -4.54 -8.90 1.18
CA TRP A 107 -3.23 -9.52 0.95
C TRP A 107 -2.51 -9.81 2.26
N CYS A 108 -2.48 -8.82 3.15
CA CYS A 108 -1.82 -8.93 4.45
C CYS A 108 -2.88 -9.01 5.58
N ILE A 109 -3.54 -10.14 5.71
CA ILE A 109 -4.40 -10.40 6.87
C ILE A 109 -3.51 -10.88 8.02
N GLN A 110 -3.48 -10.10 9.09
CA GLN A 110 -2.79 -10.41 10.34
C GLN A 110 -3.79 -10.73 11.43
#